data_19e4235835c361b230546210adf1cb35
#
_entry.id   19e4235835c361b230546210adf1cb35
#
_cell.length_a   1.000
_cell.length_b   1.000
_cell.length_c   1.000
_cell.angle_alpha   90.00
_cell.angle_beta   90.00
_cell.angle_gamma   90.00
#
_symmetry.space_group_name_H-M   'P 1'
#
loop_
_entity.id
_entity.type
_entity.pdbx_description
1 polymer ?
#
loop_
_entity_poly.entity_id
_entity_poly.type
_entity_poly.pdbx_seq_one_letter_code
_entity_poly.pdbx_strand_id
1 'polypeptide(L)'
;MQLKPEQISRIIRSQIKYYENAIEQTETGTVTMVGDGIARAAGLDNCMAGELVQFESGTYGMAQNLEENSVSIVLLGDDEGIKEGSTIKRTGKVVSVPVGEGMIGRVVNALGQPIDGKGPIEAADYRAIESPAPGILDRQPVKQPLQTGIKAIDSMIPIGRGQRELIIGDRQTGKTVIATDTIINQKGKDVLCIYVAIGQKRSTVATLVENLEKNGAMAYTTVVCATASELSPLQYIAPYAGCAMGEYFMNKGKHVLIIYDDLSKHAVAYRALSLLIRRPPGREAYPGDVFYLHSRLLERAAKLSDARGGGSLTALPIIETQAGDVSAYIPTNVISITDGQIFLETELFHAGIRPAVNPGISVSRVGGNAQIKAMKKVAGTLKLIYSQYRELQGFAQFGSDLDADTKARLAQGERIVEELKQDRNSPVAVEKQVAILYATIHSYLKDVAVADIAEYERRLYEYLDENVTAAGVMETIRTTGDLKPETEEQLKQVLADFTAQFLKEK
;
A
#
# COMPACT_ATOMS: atom_id res chain seq x y z
N MET A 1 -46.66 -32.58 -36.37
CA MET A 1 -45.71 -33.40 -35.61
C MET A 1 -46.25 -33.48 -34.17
N GLN A 2 -46.85 -34.60 -33.75
CA GLN A 2 -47.39 -34.75 -32.39
C GLN A 2 -46.23 -35.12 -31.47
N LEU A 3 -45.99 -34.31 -30.46
CA LEU A 3 -44.98 -34.57 -29.40
C LEU A 3 -45.41 -35.82 -28.59
N LYS A 4 -44.48 -36.74 -28.40
CA LYS A 4 -44.74 -37.95 -27.57
C LYS A 4 -44.97 -37.55 -26.10
N PRO A 5 -45.85 -38.24 -25.34
CA PRO A 5 -46.15 -37.93 -23.95
C PRO A 5 -44.90 -37.79 -23.05
N GLU A 6 -43.81 -38.54 -23.31
CA GLU A 6 -42.56 -38.48 -22.59
C GLU A 6 -41.78 -37.17 -22.85
N GLN A 7 -41.90 -36.58 -24.03
CA GLN A 7 -41.27 -35.33 -24.39
C GLN A 7 -42.02 -34.15 -23.72
N ILE A 8 -43.33 -34.22 -23.65
CA ILE A 8 -44.17 -33.26 -22.94
C ILE A 8 -43.86 -33.31 -21.43
N SER A 9 -43.74 -34.51 -20.85
CA SER A 9 -43.35 -34.66 -19.45
C SER A 9 -41.95 -34.10 -19.12
N ARG A 10 -40.97 -34.24 -20.02
CA ARG A 10 -39.64 -33.64 -19.86
C ARG A 10 -39.68 -32.10 -19.93
N ILE A 11 -40.45 -31.57 -20.88
CA ILE A 11 -40.58 -30.10 -21.04
C ILE A 11 -41.28 -29.52 -19.80
N ILE A 12 -42.32 -30.16 -19.31
CA ILE A 12 -43.03 -29.74 -18.10
C ILE A 12 -42.11 -29.81 -16.87
N ARG A 13 -41.35 -30.90 -16.69
CA ARG A 13 -40.36 -31.01 -15.61
C ARG A 13 -39.24 -30.00 -15.70
N SER A 14 -38.75 -29.69 -16.90
CA SER A 14 -37.73 -28.66 -17.10
C SER A 14 -38.30 -27.26 -16.81
N GLN A 15 -39.54 -26.98 -17.22
CA GLN A 15 -40.21 -25.72 -16.90
C GLN A 15 -40.58 -25.59 -15.41
N ILE A 16 -41.01 -26.64 -14.76
CA ILE A 16 -41.23 -26.64 -13.31
C ILE A 16 -39.92 -26.39 -12.57
N LYS A 17 -38.84 -27.05 -12.96
CA LYS A 17 -37.49 -26.82 -12.40
C LYS A 17 -36.97 -25.40 -12.65
N TYR A 18 -37.35 -24.81 -13.78
CA TYR A 18 -37.05 -23.40 -14.09
C TYR A 18 -37.92 -22.44 -13.28
N TYR A 19 -39.16 -22.83 -12.99
CA TYR A 19 -40.12 -22.08 -12.13
C TYR A 19 -39.75 -22.19 -10.64
N GLU A 20 -39.28 -23.35 -10.17
CA GLU A 20 -38.78 -23.51 -8.81
C GLU A 20 -37.52 -22.70 -8.54
N ASN A 21 -36.67 -22.51 -9.55
CA ASN A 21 -35.52 -21.60 -9.47
C ASN A 21 -35.89 -20.10 -9.67
N ALA A 22 -37.12 -19.78 -10.10
CA ALA A 22 -37.61 -18.42 -10.31
C ALA A 22 -38.47 -17.88 -9.17
N ILE A 23 -38.81 -18.67 -8.19
CA ILE A 23 -39.42 -18.23 -6.94
C ILE A 23 -38.33 -18.23 -5.85
N GLU A 24 -37.24 -17.47 -6.04
CA GLU A 24 -36.59 -16.87 -4.90
C GLU A 24 -37.61 -15.86 -4.33
N GLN A 25 -38.27 -16.21 -3.24
CA GLN A 25 -38.99 -15.26 -2.38
C GLN A 25 -37.91 -14.25 -1.89
N THR A 26 -37.69 -13.20 -2.65
CA THR A 26 -36.90 -12.09 -2.21
C THR A 26 -37.65 -11.44 -1.05
N GLU A 27 -37.17 -11.66 0.16
CA GLU A 27 -37.69 -11.01 1.36
C GLU A 27 -37.60 -9.50 1.15
N THR A 28 -38.75 -8.83 1.34
CA THR A 28 -38.83 -7.37 1.17
C THR A 28 -39.11 -6.74 2.53
N GLY A 29 -38.43 -5.66 2.80
CA GLY A 29 -38.65 -4.82 3.97
C GLY A 29 -39.16 -3.44 3.59
N THR A 30 -39.40 -2.63 4.60
CA THR A 30 -39.84 -1.24 4.46
C THR A 30 -38.86 -0.32 5.14
N VAL A 31 -38.46 0.76 4.44
CA VAL A 31 -37.58 1.80 4.96
C VAL A 31 -38.33 2.58 6.05
N THR A 32 -37.77 2.65 7.25
CA THR A 32 -38.35 3.36 8.41
C THR A 32 -37.63 4.70 8.67
N MET A 33 -36.43 4.89 8.13
CA MET A 33 -35.65 6.13 8.24
C MET A 33 -34.62 6.17 7.11
N VAL A 34 -34.35 7.34 6.56
CA VAL A 34 -33.29 7.58 5.59
C VAL A 34 -32.69 8.98 5.79
N GLY A 35 -31.38 9.10 5.62
CA GLY A 35 -30.65 10.38 5.65
C GLY A 35 -29.17 10.17 5.90
N ASP A 36 -28.37 11.14 5.47
CA ASP A 36 -26.92 11.18 5.70
C ASP A 36 -26.14 9.92 5.24
N GLY A 37 -26.62 9.26 4.18
CA GLY A 37 -25.98 8.04 3.63
C GLY A 37 -26.29 6.76 4.40
N ILE A 38 -27.30 6.78 5.29
CA ILE A 38 -27.80 5.60 5.98
C ILE A 38 -29.31 5.44 5.79
N ALA A 39 -29.80 4.21 5.91
CA ALA A 39 -31.20 3.90 6.02
C ALA A 39 -31.43 2.89 7.16
N ARG A 40 -32.65 2.87 7.72
CA ARG A 40 -33.12 1.78 8.56
C ARG A 40 -34.33 1.14 7.88
N ALA A 41 -34.40 -0.17 7.95
CA ALA A 41 -35.51 -0.91 7.40
C ALA A 41 -36.01 -1.96 8.40
N ALA A 42 -37.30 -2.24 8.35
CA ALA A 42 -37.96 -3.30 9.08
C ALA A 42 -38.41 -4.40 8.12
N GLY A 43 -38.63 -5.63 8.61
CA GLY A 43 -39.13 -6.76 7.81
C GLY A 43 -38.02 -7.45 6.97
N LEU A 44 -36.77 -7.34 7.38
CA LEU A 44 -35.61 -8.03 6.79
C LEU A 44 -35.02 -9.03 7.81
N ASP A 45 -35.87 -9.91 8.32
CA ASP A 45 -35.57 -10.76 9.49
C ASP A 45 -34.42 -11.76 9.24
N ASN A 46 -34.24 -12.19 8.00
CA ASN A 46 -33.16 -13.11 7.60
C ASN A 46 -31.95 -12.43 6.96
N CYS A 47 -31.85 -11.09 7.01
CA CYS A 47 -30.74 -10.35 6.44
C CYS A 47 -29.42 -10.65 7.15
N MET A 48 -28.36 -10.80 6.39
CA MET A 48 -27.01 -11.05 6.90
C MET A 48 -26.22 -9.74 7.05
N ALA A 49 -25.33 -9.67 8.02
CA ALA A 49 -24.37 -8.57 8.10
C ALA A 49 -23.47 -8.56 6.86
N GLY A 50 -23.28 -7.38 6.24
CA GLY A 50 -22.56 -7.23 4.97
C GLY A 50 -23.35 -7.62 3.73
N GLU A 51 -24.63 -7.99 3.88
CA GLU A 51 -25.48 -8.32 2.73
C GLU A 51 -25.80 -7.08 1.91
N LEU A 52 -25.73 -7.23 0.60
CA LEU A 52 -26.18 -6.23 -0.36
C LEU A 52 -27.71 -6.22 -0.43
N VAL A 53 -28.30 -5.07 -0.26
CA VAL A 53 -29.74 -4.84 -0.38
C VAL A 53 -30.02 -3.84 -1.46
N GLN A 54 -31.18 -3.90 -2.11
CA GLN A 54 -31.59 -3.02 -3.21
C GLN A 54 -32.85 -2.26 -2.84
N PHE A 55 -32.77 -0.93 -2.97
CA PHE A 55 -33.92 -0.04 -2.81
C PHE A 55 -34.75 0.03 -4.10
N GLU A 56 -36.01 0.41 -3.97
CA GLU A 56 -36.91 0.60 -5.11
C GLU A 56 -36.39 1.63 -6.12
N SER A 57 -35.64 2.64 -5.66
CA SER A 57 -34.93 3.61 -6.50
C SER A 57 -33.86 3.00 -7.42
N GLY A 58 -33.47 1.73 -7.19
CA GLY A 58 -32.33 1.09 -7.84
C GLY A 58 -30.99 1.28 -7.10
N THR A 59 -30.94 2.12 -6.09
CA THR A 59 -29.76 2.31 -5.24
C THR A 59 -29.50 1.05 -4.41
N TYR A 60 -28.22 0.74 -4.18
CA TYR A 60 -27.81 -0.36 -3.31
C TYR A 60 -27.38 0.14 -1.94
N GLY A 61 -27.54 -0.72 -0.96
CA GLY A 61 -27.03 -0.53 0.40
C GLY A 61 -26.39 -1.79 0.94
N MET A 62 -25.62 -1.64 2.00
CA MET A 62 -25.00 -2.75 2.73
C MET A 62 -25.56 -2.81 4.15
N ALA A 63 -26.10 -3.96 4.54
CA ALA A 63 -26.57 -4.20 5.90
C ALA A 63 -25.39 -4.20 6.87
N GLN A 64 -25.42 -3.30 7.86
CA GLN A 64 -24.30 -3.08 8.76
C GLN A 64 -24.60 -3.50 10.21
N ASN A 65 -25.81 -3.19 10.70
CA ASN A 65 -26.24 -3.47 12.06
C ASN A 65 -27.56 -4.21 12.01
N LEU A 66 -27.59 -5.39 12.62
CA LEU A 66 -28.80 -6.22 12.71
C LEU A 66 -29.35 -6.08 14.14
N GLU A 67 -30.54 -5.51 14.26
CA GLU A 67 -31.28 -5.34 15.51
C GLU A 67 -32.53 -6.23 15.48
N GLU A 68 -33.15 -6.46 16.60
CA GLU A 68 -34.31 -7.38 16.73
C GLU A 68 -35.44 -7.06 15.73
N ASN A 69 -35.73 -5.78 15.51
CA ASN A 69 -36.87 -5.32 14.69
C ASN A 69 -36.43 -4.40 13.52
N SER A 70 -35.14 -4.22 13.31
CA SER A 70 -34.65 -3.33 12.26
C SER A 70 -33.24 -3.68 11.79
N VAL A 71 -32.93 -3.30 10.56
CA VAL A 71 -31.60 -3.41 9.98
C VAL A 71 -31.11 -2.01 9.65
N SER A 72 -29.93 -1.64 10.16
CA SER A 72 -29.25 -0.40 9.77
C SER A 72 -28.42 -0.67 8.53
N ILE A 73 -28.62 0.15 7.51
CA ILE A 73 -28.06 -0.03 6.17
C ILE A 73 -27.24 1.21 5.82
N VAL A 74 -26.04 1.01 5.32
CA VAL A 74 -25.21 2.09 4.74
C VAL A 74 -25.45 2.13 3.25
N LEU A 75 -25.72 3.32 2.69
CA LEU A 75 -26.02 3.50 1.27
C LEU A 75 -24.72 3.46 0.47
N LEU A 76 -24.73 2.76 -0.65
CA LEU A 76 -23.61 2.66 -1.59
C LEU A 76 -23.82 3.56 -2.82
N GLY A 77 -24.64 4.59 -2.68
CA GLY A 77 -24.98 5.60 -3.68
C GLY A 77 -25.80 6.72 -3.05
N ASP A 78 -26.29 7.63 -3.90
CA ASP A 78 -27.14 8.72 -3.43
C ASP A 78 -28.43 8.22 -2.82
N ASP A 79 -28.94 8.95 -1.84
CA ASP A 79 -30.23 8.70 -1.17
C ASP A 79 -31.43 9.30 -1.93
N GLU A 80 -31.18 9.89 -3.11
CA GLU A 80 -32.19 10.50 -3.93
C GLU A 80 -33.24 9.45 -4.36
N GLY A 81 -34.52 9.76 -4.08
CA GLY A 81 -35.64 8.85 -4.37
C GLY A 81 -35.91 7.78 -3.29
N ILE A 82 -35.11 7.66 -2.24
CA ILE A 82 -35.37 6.80 -1.10
C ILE A 82 -36.15 7.60 -0.05
N LYS A 83 -37.28 7.06 0.42
CA LYS A 83 -38.15 7.72 1.41
C LYS A 83 -38.58 6.71 2.49
N GLU A 84 -39.05 7.22 3.61
CA GLU A 84 -39.77 6.40 4.57
C GLU A 84 -40.98 5.74 3.89
N GLY A 85 -41.17 4.46 4.11
CA GLY A 85 -42.17 3.64 3.43
C GLY A 85 -41.70 3.03 2.08
N SER A 86 -40.54 3.41 1.54
CA SER A 86 -39.99 2.78 0.32
C SER A 86 -39.72 1.29 0.56
N THR A 87 -39.87 0.50 -0.50
CA THR A 87 -39.59 -0.94 -0.48
C THR A 87 -38.08 -1.18 -0.62
N ILE A 88 -37.56 -2.11 0.15
CA ILE A 88 -36.19 -2.60 0.06
C ILE A 88 -36.20 -4.13 -0.08
N LYS A 89 -35.31 -4.66 -0.91
CA LYS A 89 -35.20 -6.09 -1.21
C LYS A 89 -33.82 -6.62 -0.79
N ARG A 90 -33.82 -7.81 -0.18
CA ARG A 90 -32.60 -8.57 0.01
C ARG A 90 -32.09 -9.10 -1.33
N THR A 91 -30.77 -9.17 -1.49
CA THR A 91 -30.16 -9.82 -2.65
C THR A 91 -29.63 -11.22 -2.33
N GLY A 92 -29.53 -11.60 -1.05
CA GLY A 92 -28.91 -12.84 -0.60
C GLY A 92 -27.39 -12.90 -0.87
N LYS A 93 -26.78 -11.81 -1.30
CA LYS A 93 -25.34 -11.72 -1.68
C LYS A 93 -24.64 -10.68 -0.82
N VAL A 94 -23.42 -10.96 -0.41
CA VAL A 94 -22.55 -9.98 0.24
C VAL A 94 -22.00 -8.99 -0.78
N VAL A 95 -21.66 -7.78 -0.31
CA VAL A 95 -21.05 -6.76 -1.18
C VAL A 95 -19.77 -7.31 -1.82
N SER A 96 -19.71 -7.28 -3.13
CA SER A 96 -18.64 -7.84 -3.94
C SER A 96 -18.20 -6.85 -5.00
N VAL A 97 -16.94 -6.96 -5.43
CA VAL A 97 -16.36 -6.12 -6.48
C VAL A 97 -15.85 -6.96 -7.64
N PRO A 98 -15.85 -6.41 -8.86
CA PRO A 98 -15.26 -7.09 -10.00
C PRO A 98 -13.75 -7.26 -9.80
N VAL A 99 -13.22 -8.39 -10.22
CA VAL A 99 -11.79 -8.72 -10.17
C VAL A 99 -11.33 -9.32 -11.49
N GLY A 100 -10.05 -9.25 -11.76
CA GLY A 100 -9.47 -9.81 -12.95
C GLY A 100 -8.44 -8.89 -13.62
N GLU A 101 -7.85 -9.37 -14.69
CA GLU A 101 -6.82 -8.64 -15.45
C GLU A 101 -7.37 -7.36 -16.10
N GLY A 102 -8.68 -7.32 -16.43
CA GLY A 102 -9.35 -6.14 -16.96
C GLY A 102 -9.32 -4.93 -16.01
N MET A 103 -9.01 -5.14 -14.72
CA MET A 103 -8.87 -4.05 -13.74
C MET A 103 -7.50 -3.34 -13.84
N ILE A 104 -6.49 -3.98 -14.44
CA ILE A 104 -5.14 -3.42 -14.54
C ILE A 104 -5.16 -2.22 -15.50
N GLY A 105 -4.50 -1.14 -15.11
CA GLY A 105 -4.46 0.10 -15.88
C GLY A 105 -5.71 0.98 -15.76
N ARG A 106 -6.66 0.61 -14.89
CA ARG A 106 -7.93 1.31 -14.74
C ARG A 106 -8.01 2.12 -13.45
N VAL A 107 -8.82 3.16 -13.48
CA VAL A 107 -9.22 3.93 -12.31
C VAL A 107 -10.70 3.64 -12.05
N VAL A 108 -10.99 3.12 -10.86
CA VAL A 108 -12.33 2.67 -10.46
C VAL A 108 -12.77 3.30 -9.15
N ASN A 109 -14.08 3.34 -8.92
CA ASN A 109 -14.63 3.74 -7.62
C ASN A 109 -14.58 2.55 -6.61
N ALA A 110 -15.08 2.78 -5.41
CA ALA A 110 -15.10 1.77 -4.33
C ALA A 110 -15.95 0.51 -4.66
N LEU A 111 -16.83 0.57 -5.65
CA LEU A 111 -17.62 -0.55 -6.14
C LEU A 111 -16.97 -1.26 -7.36
N GLY A 112 -15.79 -0.83 -7.77
CA GLY A 112 -15.09 -1.37 -8.92
C GLY A 112 -15.61 -0.88 -10.28
N GLN A 113 -16.47 0.15 -10.29
CA GLN A 113 -16.95 0.76 -11.53
C GLN A 113 -15.90 1.72 -12.10
N PRO A 114 -15.68 1.72 -13.44
CA PRO A 114 -14.70 2.59 -14.05
C PRO A 114 -15.11 4.06 -13.98
N ILE A 115 -14.16 4.93 -13.63
CA ILE A 115 -14.31 6.38 -13.56
C ILE A 115 -13.28 7.13 -14.43
N ASP A 116 -12.51 6.38 -15.23
CA ASP A 116 -11.42 6.87 -16.09
C ASP A 116 -11.86 7.22 -17.53
N GLY A 117 -13.13 7.05 -17.87
CA GLY A 117 -13.64 7.30 -19.20
C GLY A 117 -13.20 6.30 -20.29
N LYS A 118 -12.51 5.22 -19.91
CA LYS A 118 -12.00 4.20 -20.84
C LYS A 118 -13.02 3.09 -21.16
N GLY A 119 -14.30 3.29 -20.84
CA GLY A 119 -15.38 2.34 -21.10
C GLY A 119 -15.51 1.25 -20.02
N PRO A 120 -16.47 0.32 -20.20
CA PRO A 120 -16.75 -0.74 -19.26
C PRO A 120 -15.56 -1.68 -19.07
N ILE A 121 -15.50 -2.34 -17.91
CA ILE A 121 -14.46 -3.33 -17.57
C ILE A 121 -15.08 -4.73 -17.66
N GLU A 122 -14.42 -5.62 -18.37
CA GLU A 122 -14.76 -7.05 -18.36
C GLU A 122 -14.17 -7.68 -17.10
N ALA A 123 -15.03 -8.02 -16.16
CA ALA A 123 -14.64 -8.74 -14.96
C ALA A 123 -14.43 -10.23 -15.27
N ALA A 124 -13.34 -10.78 -14.77
CA ALA A 124 -13.13 -12.24 -14.85
C ALA A 124 -13.98 -12.97 -13.79
N ASP A 125 -14.23 -12.32 -12.65
CA ASP A 125 -15.00 -12.86 -11.53
C ASP A 125 -15.43 -11.71 -10.59
N TYR A 126 -16.22 -12.03 -9.57
CA TYR A 126 -16.60 -11.12 -8.48
C TYR A 126 -16.13 -11.69 -7.15
N ARG A 127 -15.56 -10.84 -6.30
CA ARG A 127 -15.05 -11.24 -5.01
C ARG A 127 -15.65 -10.38 -3.90
N ALA A 128 -16.10 -11.04 -2.81
CA ALA A 128 -16.58 -10.33 -1.63
C ALA A 128 -15.50 -9.38 -1.10
N ILE A 129 -15.90 -8.15 -0.76
CA ILE A 129 -14.96 -7.15 -0.23
C ILE A 129 -14.43 -7.54 1.14
N GLU A 130 -15.23 -8.21 1.96
CA GLU A 130 -14.82 -8.79 3.23
C GLU A 130 -14.54 -10.28 3.07
N SER A 131 -13.36 -10.70 3.41
CA SER A 131 -12.88 -12.08 3.38
C SER A 131 -12.01 -12.34 4.59
N PRO A 132 -12.05 -13.56 5.16
CA PRO A 132 -11.13 -13.91 6.23
C PRO A 132 -9.68 -13.84 5.72
N ALA A 133 -8.76 -13.42 6.60
CA ALA A 133 -7.33 -13.46 6.32
C ALA A 133 -6.83 -14.90 6.13
N PRO A 134 -5.75 -15.12 5.35
CA PRO A 134 -5.12 -16.44 5.25
C PRO A 134 -4.77 -16.99 6.63
N GLY A 135 -5.03 -18.28 6.84
CA GLY A 135 -4.72 -18.99 8.09
C GLY A 135 -3.21 -19.13 8.32
N ILE A 136 -2.82 -19.57 9.51
CA ILE A 136 -1.40 -19.77 9.88
C ILE A 136 -0.71 -20.75 8.94
N LEU A 137 -1.39 -21.87 8.58
CA LEU A 137 -0.85 -22.90 7.69
C LEU A 137 -0.80 -22.47 6.23
N ASP A 138 -1.58 -21.45 5.86
CA ASP A 138 -1.60 -20.91 4.51
C ASP A 138 -0.45 -19.92 4.23
N ARG A 139 0.30 -19.52 5.25
CA ARG A 139 1.38 -18.53 5.19
C ARG A 139 2.76 -19.18 5.20
N GLN A 140 3.73 -18.49 4.62
CA GLN A 140 5.14 -18.76 4.81
C GLN A 140 5.89 -17.49 5.26
N PRO A 141 7.08 -17.63 5.86
CA PRO A 141 7.87 -16.48 6.27
C PRO A 141 8.23 -15.57 5.11
N VAL A 142 8.24 -14.26 5.38
CA VAL A 142 8.65 -13.23 4.41
C VAL A 142 10.17 -13.26 4.27
N LYS A 143 10.67 -13.62 3.08
CA LYS A 143 12.11 -13.73 2.77
C LYS A 143 12.50 -13.11 1.43
N GLN A 144 11.53 -12.68 0.64
CA GLN A 144 11.75 -12.12 -0.69
C GLN A 144 11.61 -10.61 -0.61
N PRO A 145 12.60 -9.83 -1.08
CA PRO A 145 12.53 -8.37 -1.03
C PRO A 145 11.44 -7.81 -1.94
N LEU A 146 10.76 -6.77 -1.45
CA LEU A 146 10.03 -5.82 -2.26
C LEU A 146 10.85 -4.53 -2.28
N GLN A 147 11.56 -4.31 -3.37
CA GLN A 147 12.46 -3.17 -3.50
C GLN A 147 11.66 -1.91 -3.81
N THR A 148 11.84 -0.87 -2.98
CA THR A 148 11.17 0.41 -3.17
C THR A 148 11.87 1.30 -4.19
N GLY A 149 13.14 1.05 -4.44
CA GLY A 149 14.00 1.92 -5.24
C GLY A 149 14.47 3.18 -4.48
N ILE A 150 14.14 3.28 -3.19
CA ILE A 150 14.52 4.39 -2.33
C ILE A 150 15.67 3.94 -1.43
N LYS A 151 16.84 4.55 -1.62
CA LYS A 151 18.10 4.17 -0.95
C LYS A 151 17.93 4.07 0.58
N ALA A 152 17.32 5.07 1.19
CA ALA A 152 17.12 5.14 2.63
C ALA A 152 16.25 4.00 3.18
N ILE A 153 15.26 3.56 2.41
CA ILE A 153 14.33 2.51 2.81
C ILE A 153 14.93 1.14 2.55
N ASP A 154 15.35 0.85 1.33
CA ASP A 154 15.89 -0.45 0.94
C ASP A 154 17.12 -0.86 1.74
N SER A 155 17.92 0.13 2.21
CA SER A 155 19.12 -0.10 3.01
C SER A 155 18.85 -0.25 4.52
N MET A 156 17.98 0.58 5.10
CA MET A 156 17.80 0.67 6.56
C MET A 156 16.49 0.09 7.08
N ILE A 157 15.43 0.07 6.25
CA ILE A 157 14.06 -0.35 6.63
C ILE A 157 13.49 -1.19 5.48
N PRO A 158 14.11 -2.34 5.17
CA PRO A 158 13.74 -3.13 4.01
C PRO A 158 12.36 -3.74 4.16
N ILE A 159 11.64 -3.82 3.03
CA ILE A 159 10.29 -4.36 2.93
C ILE A 159 10.33 -5.69 2.18
N GLY A 160 9.66 -6.70 2.72
CA GLY A 160 9.52 -8.01 2.08
C GLY A 160 8.15 -8.22 1.45
N ARG A 161 8.07 -9.09 0.45
CA ARG A 161 6.81 -9.46 -0.22
C ARG A 161 5.91 -10.22 0.74
N GLY A 162 4.75 -9.62 1.05
CA GLY A 162 3.80 -10.12 2.04
C GLY A 162 3.87 -9.40 3.40
N GLN A 163 4.75 -8.42 3.55
CA GLN A 163 4.88 -7.61 4.75
C GLN A 163 3.85 -6.48 4.77
N ARG A 164 3.52 -6.02 5.98
CA ARG A 164 2.74 -4.81 6.24
C ARG A 164 3.67 -3.76 6.81
N GLU A 165 4.04 -2.75 6.04
CA GLU A 165 4.94 -1.69 6.47
C GLU A 165 4.21 -0.35 6.46
N LEU A 166 4.06 0.27 7.63
CA LEU A 166 3.38 1.53 7.80
C LEU A 166 4.23 2.71 7.33
N ILE A 167 3.66 3.61 6.54
CA ILE A 167 4.24 4.93 6.25
C ILE A 167 3.52 5.96 7.11
N ILE A 168 4.21 6.59 8.03
CA ILE A 168 3.62 7.49 9.02
C ILE A 168 4.37 8.81 9.12
N GLY A 169 3.64 9.90 9.29
CA GLY A 169 4.20 11.24 9.44
C GLY A 169 3.16 12.32 9.23
N ASP A 170 3.53 13.56 9.49
CA ASP A 170 2.66 14.71 9.36
C ASP A 170 2.26 14.98 7.90
N ARG A 171 1.31 15.88 7.73
CA ARG A 171 0.86 16.31 6.40
C ARG A 171 2.03 16.89 5.60
N GLN A 172 2.11 16.56 4.30
CA GLN A 172 3.12 17.05 3.35
C GLN A 172 4.58 16.64 3.65
N THR A 173 4.82 15.58 4.40
CA THR A 173 6.17 15.04 4.66
C THR A 173 6.67 14.07 3.58
N GLY A 174 5.91 13.84 2.52
CA GLY A 174 6.33 12.98 1.40
C GLY A 174 5.81 11.53 1.46
N LYS A 175 4.83 11.21 2.31
CA LYS A 175 4.25 9.85 2.42
C LYS A 175 3.79 9.28 1.07
N THR A 176 2.96 10.05 0.36
CA THR A 176 2.45 9.67 -0.97
C THR A 176 3.57 9.52 -2.00
N VAL A 177 4.63 10.33 -1.91
CA VAL A 177 5.79 10.23 -2.81
C VAL A 177 6.51 8.90 -2.63
N ILE A 178 6.76 8.46 -1.40
CA ILE A 178 7.34 7.13 -1.11
C ILE A 178 6.47 6.02 -1.72
N ALA A 179 5.15 6.11 -1.55
CA ALA A 179 4.23 5.12 -2.10
C ALA A 179 4.27 5.09 -3.64
N THR A 180 4.25 6.25 -4.30
CA THR A 180 4.30 6.34 -5.76
C THR A 180 5.64 5.90 -6.34
N ASP A 181 6.74 6.28 -5.72
CA ASP A 181 8.09 5.87 -6.16
C ASP A 181 8.27 4.36 -6.00
N THR A 182 7.72 3.77 -4.94
CA THR A 182 7.68 2.31 -4.77
C THR A 182 6.90 1.63 -5.90
N ILE A 183 5.75 2.17 -6.30
CA ILE A 183 4.98 1.66 -7.45
C ILE A 183 5.79 1.79 -8.75
N ILE A 184 6.37 2.94 -9.02
CA ILE A 184 7.19 3.20 -10.23
C ILE A 184 8.34 2.18 -10.31
N ASN A 185 8.97 1.86 -9.18
CA ASN A 185 10.07 0.90 -9.12
C ASN A 185 9.66 -0.56 -9.39
N GLN A 186 8.37 -0.89 -9.39
CA GLN A 186 7.91 -2.26 -9.68
C GLN A 186 7.91 -2.61 -11.17
N LYS A 187 8.20 -1.65 -12.05
CA LYS A 187 8.29 -1.89 -13.49
C LYS A 187 9.25 -3.05 -13.80
N GLY A 188 8.73 -4.10 -14.43
CA GLY A 188 9.53 -5.28 -14.81
C GLY A 188 9.90 -6.23 -13.65
N LYS A 189 9.31 -6.07 -12.45
CA LYS A 189 9.63 -6.90 -11.26
C LYS A 189 8.55 -7.92 -10.91
N ASP A 190 7.63 -8.19 -11.81
CA ASP A 190 6.53 -9.15 -11.62
C ASP A 190 5.67 -8.85 -10.38
N VAL A 191 5.41 -7.56 -10.13
CA VAL A 191 4.55 -7.08 -9.05
C VAL A 191 3.44 -6.22 -9.64
N LEU A 192 2.19 -6.61 -9.38
CA LEU A 192 1.01 -5.79 -9.67
C LEU A 192 0.77 -4.82 -8.53
N CYS A 193 0.33 -3.62 -8.86
CA CYS A 193 0.12 -2.57 -7.86
C CYS A 193 -1.36 -2.18 -7.78
N ILE A 194 -1.81 -1.89 -6.56
CA ILE A 194 -3.13 -1.32 -6.30
C ILE A 194 -2.93 -0.09 -5.41
N TYR A 195 -3.44 1.03 -5.87
CA TYR A 195 -3.44 2.26 -5.08
C TYR A 195 -4.86 2.60 -4.67
N VAL A 196 -5.11 2.62 -3.37
CA VAL A 196 -6.42 2.96 -2.81
C VAL A 196 -6.37 4.39 -2.25
N ALA A 197 -7.01 5.33 -2.95
CA ALA A 197 -7.17 6.71 -2.52
C ALA A 197 -8.43 6.85 -1.67
N ILE A 198 -8.27 7.21 -0.41
CA ILE A 198 -9.37 7.29 0.57
C ILE A 198 -9.52 8.73 1.05
N GLY A 199 -10.68 9.34 0.77
CA GLY A 199 -11.00 10.69 1.22
C GLY A 199 -10.07 11.78 0.69
N GLN A 200 -9.45 11.55 -0.47
CA GLN A 200 -8.57 12.53 -1.12
C GLN A 200 -9.35 13.43 -2.08
N LYS A 201 -8.79 14.62 -2.37
CA LYS A 201 -9.35 15.51 -3.39
C LYS A 201 -9.22 14.90 -4.78
N ARG A 202 -10.23 15.06 -5.64
CA ARG A 202 -10.20 14.57 -7.04
C ARG A 202 -8.97 15.07 -7.80
N SER A 203 -8.58 16.33 -7.60
CA SER A 203 -7.39 16.91 -8.23
C SER A 203 -6.10 16.19 -7.81
N THR A 204 -5.98 15.81 -6.55
CA THR A 204 -4.81 15.05 -6.05
C THR A 204 -4.72 13.67 -6.70
N VAL A 205 -5.85 12.98 -6.80
CA VAL A 205 -5.90 11.66 -7.46
C VAL A 205 -5.60 11.78 -8.96
N ALA A 206 -6.12 12.81 -9.64
CA ALA A 206 -5.83 13.05 -11.05
C ALA A 206 -4.33 13.28 -11.29
N THR A 207 -3.68 14.12 -10.47
CA THR A 207 -2.22 14.36 -10.55
C THR A 207 -1.41 13.08 -10.28
N LEU A 208 -1.87 12.25 -9.35
CA LEU A 208 -1.23 10.96 -9.06
C LEU A 208 -1.32 10.02 -10.27
N VAL A 209 -2.50 9.86 -10.85
CA VAL A 209 -2.71 9.01 -12.05
C VAL A 209 -1.85 9.51 -13.20
N GLU A 210 -1.83 10.82 -13.46
CA GLU A 210 -0.97 11.42 -14.50
C GLU A 210 0.52 11.12 -14.25
N ASN A 211 0.97 11.20 -13.00
CA ASN A 211 2.35 10.86 -12.63
C ASN A 211 2.66 9.39 -12.89
N LEU A 212 1.77 8.48 -12.53
CA LEU A 212 1.92 7.04 -12.79
C LEU A 212 1.91 6.74 -14.30
N GLU A 213 1.05 7.41 -15.07
CA GLU A 213 1.01 7.26 -16.54
C GLU A 213 2.30 7.73 -17.20
N LYS A 214 2.82 8.92 -16.83
CA LYS A 214 4.09 9.46 -17.33
C LYS A 214 5.27 8.53 -17.10
N ASN A 215 5.26 7.80 -15.99
CA ASN A 215 6.32 6.84 -15.65
C ASN A 215 6.03 5.41 -16.18
N GLY A 216 4.92 5.21 -16.92
CA GLY A 216 4.52 3.91 -17.45
C GLY A 216 4.04 2.91 -16.38
N ALA A 217 3.77 3.38 -15.16
CA ALA A 217 3.39 2.53 -14.04
C ALA A 217 1.91 2.11 -14.08
N MET A 218 1.05 2.83 -14.82
CA MET A 218 -0.34 2.42 -15.00
C MET A 218 -0.48 1.09 -15.74
N ALA A 219 0.53 0.65 -16.51
CA ALA A 219 0.50 -0.63 -17.19
C ALA A 219 0.36 -1.86 -16.26
N TYR A 220 0.67 -1.70 -14.97
CA TYR A 220 0.59 -2.77 -13.95
C TYR A 220 -0.11 -2.28 -12.67
N THR A 221 -0.80 -1.15 -12.70
CA THR A 221 -1.42 -0.52 -11.52
C THR A 221 -2.92 -0.35 -11.72
N THR A 222 -3.70 -0.68 -10.70
CA THR A 222 -5.12 -0.33 -10.57
C THR A 222 -5.27 0.75 -9.51
N VAL A 223 -6.06 1.78 -9.78
CA VAL A 223 -6.37 2.84 -8.81
C VAL A 223 -7.81 2.71 -8.36
N VAL A 224 -8.03 2.52 -7.06
CA VAL A 224 -9.36 2.52 -6.44
C VAL A 224 -9.56 3.84 -5.72
N CYS A 225 -10.60 4.58 -6.07
CA CYS A 225 -10.79 5.94 -5.59
C CYS A 225 -12.13 6.10 -4.87
N ALA A 226 -12.07 6.60 -3.63
CA ALA A 226 -13.21 7.13 -2.90
C ALA A 226 -12.84 8.54 -2.43
N THR A 227 -13.32 9.56 -3.15
CA THR A 227 -12.92 10.95 -2.93
C THR A 227 -13.56 11.55 -1.69
N ALA A 228 -13.02 12.69 -1.24
CA ALA A 228 -13.54 13.43 -0.09
C ALA A 228 -14.98 13.97 -0.28
N SER A 229 -15.44 14.04 -1.54
CA SER A 229 -16.82 14.47 -1.87
C SER A 229 -17.81 13.31 -1.90
N GLU A 230 -17.35 12.08 -1.78
CA GLU A 230 -18.21 10.91 -1.75
C GLU A 230 -18.68 10.60 -0.32
N LEU A 231 -19.80 9.90 -0.22
CA LEU A 231 -20.38 9.52 1.06
C LEU A 231 -19.41 8.64 1.87
N SER A 232 -19.47 8.75 3.20
CA SER A 232 -18.62 7.98 4.12
C SER A 232 -18.67 6.46 3.90
N PRO A 233 -19.80 5.83 3.53
CA PRO A 233 -19.83 4.41 3.19
C PRO A 233 -18.87 4.00 2.08
N LEU A 234 -18.74 4.80 1.01
CA LEU A 234 -17.83 4.50 -0.10
C LEU A 234 -16.36 4.60 0.33
N GLN A 235 -16.04 5.59 1.16
CA GLN A 235 -14.70 5.71 1.75
C GLN A 235 -14.38 4.55 2.69
N TYR A 236 -15.40 4.04 3.42
CA TYR A 236 -15.27 2.89 4.30
C TYR A 236 -14.97 1.60 3.54
N ILE A 237 -15.68 1.32 2.44
CA ILE A 237 -15.50 0.05 1.70
C ILE A 237 -14.30 0.06 0.74
N ALA A 238 -13.81 1.22 0.31
CA ALA A 238 -12.74 1.33 -0.69
C ALA A 238 -11.48 0.50 -0.38
N PRO A 239 -10.90 0.50 0.83
CA PRO A 239 -9.73 -0.31 1.12
C PRO A 239 -10.02 -1.81 1.09
N TYR A 240 -11.21 -2.25 1.48
CA TYR A 240 -11.62 -3.66 1.38
C TYR A 240 -11.83 -4.08 -0.08
N ALA A 241 -12.38 -3.19 -0.90
CA ALA A 241 -12.52 -3.40 -2.34
C ALA A 241 -11.16 -3.58 -3.02
N GLY A 242 -10.22 -2.67 -2.77
CA GLY A 242 -8.85 -2.79 -3.28
C GLY A 242 -8.15 -4.04 -2.79
N CYS A 243 -8.33 -4.41 -1.52
CA CYS A 243 -7.79 -5.64 -0.96
C CYS A 243 -8.34 -6.89 -1.67
N ALA A 244 -9.64 -6.96 -1.90
CA ALA A 244 -10.28 -8.07 -2.62
C ALA A 244 -9.74 -8.21 -4.05
N MET A 245 -9.51 -7.09 -4.75
CA MET A 245 -8.87 -7.09 -6.07
C MET A 245 -7.44 -7.65 -6.00
N GLY A 246 -6.66 -7.26 -4.98
CA GLY A 246 -5.29 -7.76 -4.77
C GLY A 246 -5.24 -9.24 -4.42
N GLU A 247 -6.15 -9.72 -3.60
CA GLU A 247 -6.25 -11.13 -3.21
C GLU A 247 -6.55 -12.06 -4.40
N TYR A 248 -7.29 -11.57 -5.39
CA TYR A 248 -7.52 -12.34 -6.62
C TYR A 248 -6.20 -12.74 -7.28
N PHE A 249 -5.28 -11.80 -7.41
CA PHE A 249 -3.96 -12.07 -8.00
C PHE A 249 -3.04 -12.85 -7.06
N MET A 250 -3.07 -12.53 -5.77
CA MET A 250 -2.30 -13.27 -4.75
C MET A 250 -2.66 -14.76 -4.76
N ASN A 251 -3.94 -15.10 -4.83
CA ASN A 251 -4.42 -16.48 -4.87
C ASN A 251 -4.08 -17.21 -6.20
N LYS A 252 -3.71 -16.46 -7.25
CA LYS A 252 -3.18 -16.99 -8.52
C LYS A 252 -1.65 -17.08 -8.54
N GLY A 253 -1.01 -16.96 -7.39
CA GLY A 253 0.45 -17.04 -7.27
C GLY A 253 1.20 -15.78 -7.69
N LYS A 254 0.49 -14.66 -7.95
CA LYS A 254 1.09 -13.37 -8.31
C LYS A 254 1.53 -12.61 -7.05
N HIS A 255 2.40 -11.62 -7.26
CA HIS A 255 2.81 -10.69 -6.22
C HIS A 255 2.09 -9.36 -6.40
N VAL A 256 1.53 -8.84 -5.31
CA VAL A 256 0.76 -7.61 -5.32
C VAL A 256 1.30 -6.65 -4.25
N LEU A 257 1.42 -5.39 -4.62
CA LEU A 257 1.65 -4.28 -3.71
C LEU A 257 0.37 -3.46 -3.61
N ILE A 258 -0.13 -3.26 -2.40
CA ILE A 258 -1.30 -2.41 -2.15
C ILE A 258 -0.94 -1.23 -1.25
N ILE A 259 -1.33 -0.03 -1.68
CA ILE A 259 -1.18 1.21 -0.92
C ILE A 259 -2.55 1.64 -0.41
N TYR A 260 -2.64 1.99 0.87
CA TYR A 260 -3.86 2.58 1.45
C TYR A 260 -3.56 4.03 1.85
N ASP A 261 -3.95 4.99 1.03
CA ASP A 261 -3.68 6.41 1.23
C ASP A 261 -4.99 7.20 1.45
N ASP A 262 -5.43 7.44 2.70
CA ASP A 262 -4.80 7.03 3.98
C ASP A 262 -5.84 6.38 4.92
N LEU A 263 -5.34 5.56 5.84
CA LEU A 263 -6.18 4.89 6.83
C LEU A 263 -6.65 5.82 7.96
N SER A 264 -6.06 7.00 8.13
CA SER A 264 -6.58 8.02 9.06
C SER A 264 -7.96 8.48 8.61
N LYS A 265 -8.13 8.80 7.32
CA LYS A 265 -9.43 9.17 6.73
C LYS A 265 -10.41 7.99 6.71
N HIS A 266 -9.92 6.79 6.48
CA HIS A 266 -10.72 5.56 6.61
C HIS A 266 -11.35 5.44 8.00
N ALA A 267 -10.55 5.64 9.05
CA ALA A 267 -11.05 5.62 10.42
C ALA A 267 -12.08 6.74 10.69
N VAL A 268 -11.86 7.94 10.15
CA VAL A 268 -12.81 9.06 10.26
C VAL A 268 -14.14 8.75 9.57
N ALA A 269 -14.10 8.16 8.37
CA ALA A 269 -15.32 7.72 7.66
C ALA A 269 -16.09 6.67 8.48
N TYR A 270 -15.38 5.70 9.05
CA TYR A 270 -15.98 4.67 9.91
C TYR A 270 -16.58 5.24 11.20
N ARG A 271 -15.90 6.24 11.81
CA ARG A 271 -16.44 6.98 12.97
C ARG A 271 -17.74 7.69 12.61
N ALA A 272 -17.77 8.40 11.48
CA ALA A 272 -18.98 9.09 11.01
C ALA A 272 -20.15 8.11 10.83
N LEU A 273 -19.94 6.99 10.14
CA LEU A 273 -20.93 5.94 9.96
C LEU A 273 -21.43 5.36 11.29
N SER A 274 -20.50 5.06 12.20
CA SER A 274 -20.82 4.47 13.51
C SER A 274 -21.68 5.40 14.36
N LEU A 275 -21.41 6.70 14.33
CA LEU A 275 -22.23 7.69 15.02
C LEU A 275 -23.61 7.85 14.38
N LEU A 276 -23.72 7.81 13.07
CA LEU A 276 -25.00 7.90 12.35
C LEU A 276 -25.90 6.68 12.65
N ILE A 277 -25.35 5.47 12.70
CA ILE A 277 -26.11 4.27 13.11
C ILE A 277 -26.24 4.13 14.63
N ARG A 278 -25.84 5.16 15.40
CA ARG A 278 -25.96 5.27 16.87
C ARG A 278 -25.19 4.20 17.66
N ARG A 279 -24.06 3.73 17.16
CA ARG A 279 -23.14 2.93 17.97
C ARG A 279 -22.53 3.79 19.08
N PRO A 280 -22.37 3.25 20.30
CA PRO A 280 -21.80 4.02 21.40
C PRO A 280 -20.35 4.45 21.09
N PRO A 281 -20.01 5.72 21.21
CA PRO A 281 -18.66 6.22 20.97
C PRO A 281 -17.70 5.84 22.12
N GLY A 282 -16.46 5.52 21.77
CA GLY A 282 -15.35 5.35 22.69
C GLY A 282 -14.38 6.52 22.65
N ARG A 283 -13.06 6.24 22.77
CA ARG A 283 -11.99 7.25 22.73
C ARG A 283 -12.04 8.04 21.43
N GLU A 284 -11.94 9.36 21.52
CA GLU A 284 -12.00 10.29 20.38
C GLU A 284 -13.25 10.11 19.49
N ALA A 285 -14.34 9.64 20.09
CA ALA A 285 -15.60 9.29 19.46
C ALA A 285 -15.53 8.14 18.42
N TYR A 286 -14.42 7.39 18.36
CA TYR A 286 -14.34 6.19 17.56
C TYR A 286 -15.16 5.05 18.19
N PRO A 287 -15.76 4.16 17.40
CA PRO A 287 -16.43 2.98 17.93
C PRO A 287 -15.42 2.00 18.54
N GLY A 288 -15.86 1.16 19.46
CA GLY A 288 -15.00 0.22 20.18
C GLY A 288 -14.26 -0.78 19.29
N ASP A 289 -14.76 -1.03 18.08
CA ASP A 289 -14.20 -1.96 17.10
C ASP A 289 -13.28 -1.30 16.05
N VAL A 290 -12.84 -0.05 16.25
CA VAL A 290 -11.97 0.64 15.29
C VAL A 290 -10.60 -0.05 15.13
N PHE A 291 -10.10 -0.74 16.15
CA PHE A 291 -8.91 -1.57 16.00
C PHE A 291 -9.17 -2.72 15.00
N TYR A 292 -10.30 -3.38 15.12
CA TYR A 292 -10.71 -4.47 14.22
C TYR A 292 -10.93 -4.00 12.79
N LEU A 293 -11.38 -2.75 12.59
CA LEU A 293 -11.48 -2.13 11.27
C LEU A 293 -10.20 -2.27 10.45
N HIS A 294 -9.06 -1.92 11.03
CA HIS A 294 -7.76 -1.96 10.37
C HIS A 294 -7.10 -3.34 10.45
N SER A 295 -7.26 -4.07 11.56
CA SER A 295 -6.62 -5.37 11.73
C SER A 295 -7.19 -6.40 10.76
N ARG A 296 -8.52 -6.49 10.57
CA ARG A 296 -9.12 -7.42 9.60
C ARG A 296 -8.78 -7.10 8.15
N LEU A 297 -8.45 -5.83 7.84
CA LEU A 297 -7.95 -5.42 6.53
C LEU A 297 -6.49 -5.83 6.34
N LEU A 298 -5.62 -5.41 7.27
CA LEU A 298 -4.16 -5.55 7.13
C LEU A 298 -3.69 -7.00 7.33
N GLU A 299 -4.38 -7.81 8.12
CA GLU A 299 -4.08 -9.23 8.26
C GLU A 299 -4.27 -10.05 6.97
N ARG A 300 -5.01 -9.51 6.00
CA ARG A 300 -5.17 -10.12 4.68
C ARG A 300 -3.90 -10.03 3.83
N ALA A 301 -3.01 -9.08 4.14
CA ALA A 301 -1.68 -9.00 3.54
C ALA A 301 -0.80 -10.11 4.10
N ALA A 302 -0.27 -10.95 3.21
CA ALA A 302 0.52 -12.12 3.58
C ALA A 302 1.39 -12.63 2.42
N LYS A 303 2.38 -13.44 2.75
CA LYS A 303 3.07 -14.33 1.82
C LYS A 303 2.45 -15.71 1.94
N LEU A 304 1.78 -16.18 0.88
CA LEU A 304 1.17 -17.50 0.86
C LEU A 304 2.22 -18.60 0.76
N SER A 305 1.93 -19.75 1.36
CA SER A 305 2.74 -20.95 1.24
C SER A 305 2.77 -21.46 -0.21
N ASP A 306 3.78 -22.26 -0.55
CA ASP A 306 3.92 -22.83 -1.91
C ASP A 306 2.73 -23.74 -2.26
N ALA A 307 2.16 -24.43 -1.26
CA ALA A 307 0.93 -25.21 -1.43
C ALA A 307 -0.29 -24.36 -1.84
N ARG A 308 -0.26 -23.05 -1.53
CA ARG A 308 -1.29 -22.07 -1.91
C ARG A 308 -0.86 -21.22 -3.12
N GLY A 309 0.18 -21.65 -3.86
CA GLY A 309 0.67 -20.98 -5.06
C GLY A 309 1.77 -19.94 -4.83
N GLY A 310 2.21 -19.68 -3.59
CA GLY A 310 3.36 -18.83 -3.28
C GLY A 310 3.16 -17.33 -3.58
N GLY A 311 1.95 -16.88 -3.86
CA GLY A 311 1.64 -15.46 -4.09
C GLY A 311 1.84 -14.59 -2.86
N SER A 312 1.82 -13.29 -3.02
CA SER A 312 1.94 -12.35 -1.90
C SER A 312 1.10 -11.09 -2.10
N LEU A 313 0.62 -10.54 -0.99
CA LEU A 313 0.02 -9.22 -0.90
C LEU A 313 0.81 -8.43 0.13
N THR A 314 1.54 -7.41 -0.32
CA THR A 314 2.32 -6.50 0.52
C THR A 314 1.54 -5.22 0.72
N ALA A 315 1.31 -4.82 1.96
CA ALA A 315 0.53 -3.63 2.28
C ALA A 315 1.42 -2.49 2.78
N LEU A 316 1.25 -1.32 2.19
CA LEU A 316 1.82 -0.05 2.68
C LEU A 316 0.67 0.87 3.08
N PRO A 317 0.13 0.72 4.29
CA PRO A 317 -0.82 1.68 4.83
C PRO A 317 -0.13 3.01 5.14
N ILE A 318 -0.86 4.11 4.92
CA ILE A 318 -0.42 5.46 5.24
C ILE A 318 -1.26 5.97 6.41
N ILE A 319 -0.60 6.54 7.40
CA ILE A 319 -1.22 7.25 8.53
C ILE A 319 -0.69 8.69 8.58
N GLU A 320 -1.60 9.63 8.74
CA GLU A 320 -1.28 11.04 8.96
C GLU A 320 -1.26 11.34 10.46
N THR A 321 -0.15 11.89 10.95
CA THR A 321 -0.01 12.40 12.31
C THR A 321 -0.24 13.92 12.35
N GLN A 322 -0.39 14.44 13.56
CA GLN A 322 -0.41 15.87 13.85
C GLN A 322 0.73 16.19 14.81
N ALA A 323 1.61 17.11 14.43
CA ALA A 323 2.79 17.51 15.20
C ALA A 323 3.69 16.33 15.62
N GLY A 324 3.81 15.30 14.75
CA GLY A 324 4.61 14.13 15.01
C GLY A 324 4.08 13.18 16.09
N ASP A 325 2.83 13.37 16.57
CA ASP A 325 2.28 12.55 17.66
C ASP A 325 1.91 11.14 17.19
N VAL A 326 2.83 10.20 17.41
CA VAL A 326 2.63 8.76 17.16
C VAL A 326 1.86 8.06 18.29
N SER A 327 1.63 8.74 19.42
CA SER A 327 0.90 8.19 20.58
C SER A 327 -0.61 8.37 20.48
N ALA A 328 -1.09 9.11 19.48
CA ALA A 328 -2.52 9.25 19.18
C ALA A 328 -3.19 7.89 18.91
N TYR A 329 -4.52 7.85 19.04
CA TYR A 329 -5.25 6.58 19.08
C TYR A 329 -5.12 5.75 17.80
N ILE A 330 -5.37 6.33 16.63
CA ILE A 330 -5.29 5.59 15.36
C ILE A 330 -3.84 5.23 14.99
N PRO A 331 -2.84 6.13 15.09
CA PRO A 331 -1.44 5.77 14.89
C PRO A 331 -0.98 4.58 15.73
N THR A 332 -1.25 4.60 17.03
CA THR A 332 -0.87 3.51 17.96
C THR A 332 -1.49 2.17 17.53
N ASN A 333 -2.75 2.16 17.15
CA ASN A 333 -3.42 0.95 16.68
C ASN A 333 -2.74 0.38 15.43
N VAL A 334 -2.47 1.20 14.42
CA VAL A 334 -1.90 0.73 13.16
C VAL A 334 -0.43 0.31 13.32
N ILE A 335 0.36 1.01 14.15
CA ILE A 335 1.73 0.59 14.50
C ILE A 335 1.73 -0.82 15.11
N SER A 336 0.75 -1.14 15.95
CA SER A 336 0.67 -2.46 16.59
C SER A 336 0.26 -3.58 15.64
N ILE A 337 -0.53 -3.26 14.60
CA ILE A 337 -1.01 -4.24 13.60
C ILE A 337 0.08 -4.54 12.55
N THR A 338 0.92 -3.56 12.23
CA THR A 338 1.92 -3.66 11.15
C THR A 338 3.22 -4.33 11.58
N ASP A 339 4.01 -4.76 10.61
CA ASP A 339 5.30 -5.43 10.80
C ASP A 339 6.48 -4.43 10.85
N GLY A 340 6.19 -3.17 11.07
CA GLY A 340 7.12 -2.08 11.17
C GLY A 340 6.54 -0.77 10.63
N GLN A 341 7.34 0.28 10.73
CA GLN A 341 6.95 1.62 10.28
C GLN A 341 8.12 2.40 9.69
N ILE A 342 7.84 3.20 8.68
CA ILE A 342 8.69 4.23 8.11
C ILE A 342 8.16 5.55 8.63
N PHE A 343 8.89 6.18 9.54
CA PHE A 343 8.51 7.47 10.13
C PHE A 343 9.14 8.62 9.37
N LEU A 344 8.29 9.54 8.87
CA LEU A 344 8.72 10.75 8.19
C LEU A 344 8.63 11.95 9.12
N GLU A 345 9.74 12.62 9.32
CA GLU A 345 9.90 13.71 10.26
C GLU A 345 9.81 15.08 9.53
N THR A 346 8.97 15.97 10.06
CA THR A 346 8.74 17.30 9.48
C THR A 346 10.00 18.15 9.50
N GLU A 347 10.81 18.08 10.56
CA GLU A 347 12.05 18.82 10.69
C GLU A 347 13.07 18.43 9.61
N LEU A 348 13.22 17.12 9.35
CA LEU A 348 14.10 16.62 8.27
C LEU A 348 13.62 17.11 6.91
N PHE A 349 12.31 17.10 6.68
CA PHE A 349 11.72 17.56 5.42
C PHE A 349 12.01 19.04 5.17
N HIS A 350 11.86 19.88 6.20
CA HIS A 350 12.15 21.32 6.12
C HIS A 350 13.65 21.63 6.03
N ALA A 351 14.49 20.76 6.62
CA ALA A 351 15.94 20.84 6.46
C ALA A 351 16.46 20.41 5.06
N GLY A 352 15.53 20.03 4.14
CA GLY A 352 15.89 19.60 2.79
C GLY A 352 16.36 18.14 2.69
N ILE A 353 16.24 17.35 3.75
CA ILE A 353 16.53 15.91 3.75
C ILE A 353 15.30 15.19 3.23
N ARG A 354 15.35 14.74 1.99
CA ARG A 354 14.25 14.07 1.30
C ARG A 354 14.72 12.80 0.60
N PRO A 355 14.13 11.63 0.91
CA PRO A 355 12.99 11.41 1.82
C PRO A 355 13.34 11.69 3.28
N ALA A 356 12.37 12.24 4.02
CA ALA A 356 12.55 12.69 5.41
C ALA A 356 12.45 11.52 6.41
N VAL A 357 13.06 10.40 6.11
CA VAL A 357 13.01 9.19 6.92
C VAL A 357 13.85 9.35 8.18
N ASN A 358 13.22 9.16 9.34
CA ASN A 358 13.94 9.08 10.60
C ASN A 358 14.33 7.62 10.90
N PRO A 359 15.60 7.23 10.78
CA PRO A 359 16.01 5.85 10.98
C PRO A 359 15.97 5.40 12.45
N GLY A 360 15.99 6.33 13.41
CA GLY A 360 15.99 6.04 14.83
C GLY A 360 14.68 5.38 15.30
N ILE A 361 13.56 5.86 14.81
CA ILE A 361 12.21 5.38 15.17
C ILE A 361 11.52 4.58 14.08
N SER A 362 12.12 4.47 12.91
CA SER A 362 11.65 3.60 11.83
C SER A 362 12.16 2.17 12.05
N VAL A 363 11.32 1.18 11.82
CA VAL A 363 11.63 -0.24 12.10
C VAL A 363 11.03 -1.11 11.00
N SER A 364 11.79 -2.09 10.52
CA SER A 364 11.27 -3.25 9.79
C SER A 364 11.48 -4.51 10.63
N ARG A 365 10.40 -5.19 11.02
CA ARG A 365 10.49 -6.44 11.80
C ARG A 365 10.98 -7.62 10.97
N VAL A 366 10.90 -7.55 9.67
CA VAL A 366 11.47 -8.54 8.73
C VAL A 366 12.98 -8.29 8.58
N GLY A 367 13.37 -7.03 8.49
CA GLY A 367 14.77 -6.61 8.45
C GLY A 367 15.56 -7.23 7.31
N GLY A 368 16.79 -7.63 7.57
CA GLY A 368 17.70 -8.17 6.57
C GLY A 368 17.24 -9.47 5.86
N ASN A 369 16.18 -10.11 6.32
CA ASN A 369 15.56 -11.22 5.57
C ASN A 369 14.81 -10.74 4.31
N ALA A 370 14.47 -9.44 4.26
CA ALA A 370 13.87 -8.79 3.11
C ALA A 370 14.90 -8.07 2.23
N GLN A 371 16.17 -8.38 2.35
CA GLN A 371 17.25 -7.84 1.54
C GLN A 371 17.96 -8.93 0.76
N ILE A 372 18.43 -8.59 -0.45
CA ILE A 372 19.42 -9.43 -1.14
C ILE A 372 20.71 -9.46 -0.32
N LYS A 373 21.50 -10.54 -0.46
CA LYS A 373 22.73 -10.73 0.34
C LYS A 373 23.72 -9.58 0.16
N ALA A 374 23.86 -9.06 -1.05
CA ALA A 374 24.72 -7.93 -1.35
C ALA A 374 24.32 -6.68 -0.54
N MET A 375 23.03 -6.31 -0.54
CA MET A 375 22.54 -5.18 0.25
C MET A 375 22.71 -5.42 1.75
N LYS A 376 22.37 -6.59 2.24
CA LYS A 376 22.55 -6.94 3.66
C LYS A 376 24.00 -6.82 4.12
N LYS A 377 24.95 -7.23 3.27
CA LYS A 377 26.38 -7.13 3.56
C LYS A 377 26.85 -5.67 3.63
N VAL A 378 26.42 -4.84 2.68
CA VAL A 378 26.86 -3.45 2.58
C VAL A 378 26.15 -2.55 3.59
N ALA A 379 24.83 -2.65 3.70
CA ALA A 379 24.02 -1.73 4.51
C ALA A 379 23.89 -2.14 5.98
N GLY A 380 24.51 -3.25 6.41
CA GLY A 380 24.34 -3.79 7.77
C GLY A 380 24.68 -2.83 8.90
N THR A 381 25.63 -1.93 8.69
CA THR A 381 26.06 -0.93 9.69
C THR A 381 25.50 0.46 9.44
N LEU A 382 24.88 0.71 8.28
CA LEU A 382 24.48 2.05 7.84
C LEU A 382 23.54 2.73 8.85
N LYS A 383 22.51 2.00 9.28
CA LYS A 383 21.52 2.52 10.23
C LYS A 383 22.16 2.94 11.56
N LEU A 384 23.13 2.16 12.04
CA LEU A 384 23.87 2.48 13.27
C LEU A 384 24.71 3.74 13.10
N ILE A 385 25.47 3.84 12.01
CA ILE A 385 26.33 5.00 11.72
C ILE A 385 25.46 6.26 11.58
N TYR A 386 24.35 6.18 10.87
CA TYR A 386 23.42 7.31 10.72
C TYR A 386 22.82 7.73 12.06
N SER A 387 22.39 6.79 12.91
CA SER A 387 21.83 7.11 14.23
C SER A 387 22.87 7.76 15.15
N GLN A 388 24.12 7.24 15.16
CA GLN A 388 25.23 7.87 15.90
C GLN A 388 25.55 9.28 15.41
N TYR A 389 25.53 9.49 14.09
CA TYR A 389 25.69 10.83 13.54
C TYR A 389 24.62 11.81 14.05
N ARG A 390 23.35 11.40 14.07
CA ARG A 390 22.25 12.24 14.56
C ARG A 390 22.41 12.62 16.02
N GLU A 391 22.85 11.70 16.86
CA GLU A 391 23.17 11.97 18.27
C GLU A 391 24.35 12.96 18.38
N LEU A 392 25.45 12.72 17.69
CA LEU A 392 26.62 13.58 17.70
C LEU A 392 26.33 14.97 17.15
N GLN A 393 25.48 15.11 16.12
CA GLN A 393 25.08 16.39 15.55
C GLN A 393 24.39 17.28 16.60
N GLY A 394 23.54 16.70 17.47
CA GLY A 394 22.92 17.42 18.57
C GLY A 394 23.94 17.95 19.58
N PHE A 395 24.96 17.16 19.92
CA PHE A 395 26.02 17.57 20.84
C PHE A 395 26.99 18.58 20.20
N ALA A 396 27.27 18.44 18.90
CA ALA A 396 28.19 19.33 18.19
C ALA A 396 27.70 20.81 18.14
N GLN A 397 26.42 21.04 18.24
CA GLN A 397 25.84 22.38 18.31
C GLN A 397 26.19 23.12 19.63
N PHE A 398 26.52 22.38 20.68
CA PHE A 398 26.76 22.93 22.03
C PHE A 398 28.24 22.90 22.47
N GLY A 399 29.15 22.24 21.70
CA GLY A 399 30.55 22.06 22.08
C GLY A 399 31.55 22.59 21.05
N SER A 400 32.51 23.41 21.47
CA SER A 400 33.53 24.01 20.59
C SER A 400 34.75 23.11 20.34
N ASP A 401 35.06 22.15 21.23
CA ASP A 401 36.23 21.28 21.15
C ASP A 401 35.84 19.81 20.96
N LEU A 402 35.66 19.41 19.71
CA LEU A 402 35.48 18.01 19.35
C LEU A 402 36.84 17.37 19.05
N ASP A 403 37.06 16.16 19.55
CA ASP A 403 38.24 15.34 19.21
C ASP A 403 38.22 14.94 17.70
N ALA A 404 39.40 14.48 17.23
CA ALA A 404 39.58 14.14 15.80
C ALA A 404 38.68 12.96 15.35
N ASP A 405 38.41 12.00 16.21
CA ASP A 405 37.58 10.84 15.91
C ASP A 405 36.09 11.26 15.75
N THR A 406 35.60 12.08 16.68
CA THR A 406 34.24 12.66 16.61
C THR A 406 34.06 13.52 15.35
N LYS A 407 35.06 14.34 14.98
CA LYS A 407 35.03 15.10 13.73
C LYS A 407 34.97 14.21 12.49
N ALA A 408 35.74 13.11 12.48
CA ALA A 408 35.73 12.15 11.37
C ALA A 408 34.36 11.46 11.22
N ARG A 409 33.73 11.06 12.33
CA ARG A 409 32.37 10.46 12.35
C ARG A 409 31.31 11.44 11.89
N LEU A 410 31.39 12.71 12.31
CA LEU A 410 30.47 13.75 11.83
C LEU A 410 30.62 13.95 10.32
N ALA A 411 31.86 14.05 9.80
CA ALA A 411 32.12 14.21 8.39
C ALA A 411 31.64 13.01 7.54
N GLN A 412 31.76 11.78 8.08
CA GLN A 412 31.21 10.59 7.43
C GLN A 412 29.68 10.59 7.45
N GLY A 413 29.08 10.93 8.58
CA GLY A 413 27.62 10.97 8.71
C GLY A 413 26.97 12.04 7.84
N GLU A 414 27.59 13.19 7.69
CA GLU A 414 27.14 14.26 6.79
C GLU A 414 27.09 13.77 5.32
N ARG A 415 28.10 13.03 4.89
CA ARG A 415 28.14 12.43 3.55
C ARG A 415 27.08 11.36 3.36
N ILE A 416 26.83 10.53 4.38
CA ILE A 416 25.76 9.54 4.36
C ILE A 416 24.40 10.21 4.23
N VAL A 417 24.14 11.28 4.98
CA VAL A 417 22.88 12.01 4.90
C VAL A 417 22.68 12.62 3.51
N GLU A 418 23.73 13.22 2.94
CA GLU A 418 23.64 13.79 1.60
C GLU A 418 23.43 12.73 0.53
N GLU A 419 24.13 11.60 0.63
CA GLU A 419 23.99 10.46 -0.28
C GLU A 419 22.60 9.82 -0.25
N LEU A 420 21.96 9.76 0.91
CA LEU A 420 20.63 9.19 1.07
C LEU A 420 19.49 10.09 0.55
N LYS A 421 19.79 11.35 0.21
CA LYS A 421 18.83 12.21 -0.48
C LYS A 421 18.52 11.63 -1.86
N GLN A 422 17.28 11.75 -2.26
CA GLN A 422 16.80 11.20 -3.52
C GLN A 422 15.62 12.01 -4.04
N ASP A 423 15.64 12.36 -5.31
CA ASP A 423 14.55 13.06 -5.95
C ASP A 423 13.34 12.15 -6.17
N ARG A 424 12.15 12.74 -6.19
CA ARG A 424 10.92 12.04 -6.53
C ARG A 424 10.97 11.51 -7.96
N ASN A 425 10.27 10.42 -8.21
CA ASN A 425 10.19 9.73 -9.51
C ASN A 425 11.57 9.26 -10.04
N SER A 426 12.51 9.07 -9.15
CA SER A 426 13.88 8.66 -9.50
C SER A 426 14.29 7.41 -8.69
N PRO A 427 13.56 6.30 -8.79
CA PRO A 427 13.93 5.08 -8.09
C PRO A 427 15.25 4.53 -8.64
N VAL A 428 16.11 4.03 -7.74
CA VAL A 428 17.43 3.50 -8.06
C VAL A 428 17.41 1.97 -7.99
N ALA A 429 17.96 1.32 -8.99
CA ALA A 429 18.09 -0.14 -9.04
C ALA A 429 19.00 -0.65 -7.91
N VAL A 430 18.67 -1.80 -7.34
CA VAL A 430 19.32 -2.30 -6.11
C VAL A 430 20.83 -2.51 -6.27
N GLU A 431 21.31 -2.96 -7.43
CA GLU A 431 22.72 -3.12 -7.72
C GLU A 431 23.49 -1.78 -7.68
N LYS A 432 22.87 -0.70 -8.17
CA LYS A 432 23.42 0.65 -8.09
C LYS A 432 23.41 1.21 -6.67
N GLN A 433 22.31 0.93 -5.93
CA GLN A 433 22.26 1.26 -4.50
C GLN A 433 23.39 0.58 -3.72
N VAL A 434 23.65 -0.71 -3.98
CA VAL A 434 24.76 -1.45 -3.37
C VAL A 434 26.12 -0.78 -3.67
N ALA A 435 26.35 -0.37 -4.92
CA ALA A 435 27.59 0.27 -5.32
C ALA A 435 27.83 1.61 -4.63
N ILE A 436 26.83 2.52 -4.64
CA ILE A 436 26.97 3.84 -4.03
C ILE A 436 27.06 3.78 -2.51
N LEU A 437 26.27 2.92 -1.87
CA LEU A 437 26.34 2.72 -0.43
C LEU A 437 27.68 2.10 -0.01
N TYR A 438 28.21 1.17 -0.83
CA TYR A 438 29.54 0.64 -0.61
C TYR A 438 30.60 1.76 -0.65
N ALA A 439 30.54 2.62 -1.65
CA ALA A 439 31.44 3.77 -1.77
C ALA A 439 31.36 4.70 -0.56
N THR A 440 30.15 4.99 -0.10
CA THR A 440 29.90 5.91 1.03
C THR A 440 30.40 5.33 2.35
N ILE A 441 30.08 4.07 2.64
CA ILE A 441 30.45 3.41 3.89
C ILE A 441 31.97 3.15 3.98
N HIS A 442 32.60 2.78 2.86
CA HIS A 442 34.04 2.49 2.80
C HIS A 442 34.91 3.72 2.49
N SER A 443 34.34 4.92 2.71
CA SER A 443 35.08 6.20 2.69
C SER A 443 35.69 6.59 1.34
N TYR A 444 35.18 6.11 0.20
CA TYR A 444 35.58 6.59 -1.13
C TYR A 444 35.21 8.05 -1.34
N LEU A 445 34.19 8.56 -0.64
CA LEU A 445 33.73 9.95 -0.73
C LEU A 445 34.45 10.88 0.27
N LYS A 446 35.48 10.42 1.01
CA LYS A 446 36.15 11.24 2.04
C LYS A 446 36.70 12.56 1.51
N ASP A 447 37.25 12.54 0.27
CA ASP A 447 37.87 13.68 -0.39
C ASP A 447 36.91 14.40 -1.36
N VAL A 448 35.66 13.92 -1.47
CA VAL A 448 34.60 14.57 -2.25
C VAL A 448 33.92 15.61 -1.36
N ALA A 449 33.75 16.84 -1.88
CA ALA A 449 33.01 17.87 -1.17
C ALA A 449 31.54 17.47 -1.03
N VAL A 450 30.90 17.76 0.11
CA VAL A 450 29.51 17.40 0.36
C VAL A 450 28.58 17.94 -0.74
N ALA A 451 28.82 19.14 -1.23
CA ALA A 451 28.05 19.75 -2.33
C ALA A 451 28.17 19.00 -3.67
N ASP A 452 29.20 18.19 -3.85
CA ASP A 452 29.48 17.46 -5.10
C ASP A 452 28.99 16.01 -5.04
N ILE A 453 28.45 15.54 -3.92
CA ILE A 453 28.02 14.15 -3.75
C ILE A 453 26.92 13.76 -4.74
N ALA A 454 25.93 14.61 -4.95
CA ALA A 454 24.87 14.36 -5.93
C ALA A 454 25.42 14.23 -7.36
N GLU A 455 26.43 15.03 -7.72
CA GLU A 455 27.10 14.91 -9.02
C GLU A 455 27.94 13.63 -9.10
N TYR A 456 28.64 13.28 -8.01
CA TYR A 456 29.39 12.03 -7.91
C TYR A 456 28.47 10.82 -8.13
N GLU A 457 27.33 10.77 -7.46
CA GLU A 457 26.34 9.72 -7.60
C GLU A 457 25.83 9.59 -9.05
N ARG A 458 25.41 10.70 -9.64
CA ARG A 458 24.92 10.72 -11.03
C ARG A 458 25.97 10.19 -12.01
N ARG A 459 27.19 10.69 -11.90
CA ARG A 459 28.30 10.27 -12.78
C ARG A 459 28.77 8.86 -12.52
N LEU A 460 28.70 8.38 -11.27
CA LEU A 460 28.95 6.99 -10.95
C LEU A 460 27.95 6.08 -11.64
N TYR A 461 26.67 6.41 -11.63
CA TYR A 461 25.65 5.60 -12.29
C TYR A 461 25.84 5.54 -13.80
N GLU A 462 26.25 6.63 -14.44
CA GLU A 462 26.63 6.65 -15.86
C GLU A 462 27.85 5.75 -16.10
N TYR A 463 28.88 5.87 -15.29
CA TYR A 463 30.09 5.05 -15.39
C TYR A 463 29.80 3.55 -15.19
N LEU A 464 28.91 3.20 -14.25
CA LEU A 464 28.49 1.81 -14.01
C LEU A 464 27.75 1.20 -15.20
N ASP A 465 27.05 2.00 -16.00
CA ASP A 465 26.34 1.54 -17.19
C ASP A 465 27.26 1.46 -18.43
N GLU A 466 28.22 2.38 -18.57
CA GLU A 466 29.05 2.52 -19.78
C GLU A 466 30.36 1.72 -19.74
N ASN A 467 30.95 1.56 -18.56
CA ASN A 467 32.20 0.83 -18.42
C ASN A 467 31.95 -0.69 -18.41
N VAL A 468 32.58 -1.44 -19.31
CA VAL A 468 32.35 -2.88 -19.50
C VAL A 468 32.56 -3.69 -18.22
N THR A 469 33.64 -3.40 -17.47
CA THR A 469 33.93 -4.10 -16.20
C THR A 469 32.91 -3.77 -15.13
N ALA A 470 32.56 -2.50 -14.99
CA ALA A 470 31.58 -2.03 -14.03
C ALA A 470 30.19 -2.59 -14.34
N ALA A 471 29.75 -2.55 -15.59
CA ALA A 471 28.50 -3.15 -16.03
C ALA A 471 28.43 -4.66 -15.75
N GLY A 472 29.54 -5.39 -15.92
CA GLY A 472 29.66 -6.81 -15.56
C GLY A 472 29.48 -7.07 -14.06
N VAL A 473 30.03 -6.20 -13.21
CA VAL A 473 29.83 -6.28 -11.74
C VAL A 473 28.37 -6.01 -11.39
N MET A 474 27.73 -4.99 -11.97
CA MET A 474 26.31 -4.67 -11.74
C MET A 474 25.41 -5.83 -12.18
N GLU A 475 25.66 -6.41 -13.35
CA GLU A 475 24.92 -7.59 -13.84
C GLU A 475 25.05 -8.80 -12.91
N THR A 476 26.25 -9.04 -12.36
CA THR A 476 26.49 -10.12 -11.40
C THR A 476 25.70 -9.90 -10.11
N ILE A 477 25.69 -8.68 -9.56
CA ILE A 477 24.90 -8.36 -8.37
C ILE A 477 23.40 -8.49 -8.66
N ARG A 478 22.94 -8.01 -9.80
CA ARG A 478 21.53 -8.07 -10.21
C ARG A 478 21.02 -9.50 -10.33
N THR A 479 21.79 -10.38 -10.94
CA THR A 479 21.39 -11.75 -11.24
C THR A 479 21.54 -12.70 -10.04
N THR A 480 22.62 -12.55 -9.28
CA THR A 480 22.92 -13.43 -8.14
C THR A 480 22.35 -12.94 -6.81
N GLY A 481 22.09 -11.62 -6.69
CA GLY A 481 21.73 -10.97 -5.42
C GLY A 481 22.84 -11.04 -4.37
N ASP A 482 24.08 -11.38 -4.74
CA ASP A 482 25.18 -11.65 -3.82
C ASP A 482 26.41 -10.79 -4.16
N LEU A 483 27.21 -10.50 -3.15
CA LEU A 483 28.49 -9.81 -3.28
C LEU A 483 29.60 -10.75 -2.79
N LYS A 484 29.97 -11.72 -3.64
CA LYS A 484 31.05 -12.67 -3.39
C LYS A 484 32.41 -11.95 -3.33
N PRO A 485 33.44 -12.52 -2.68
CA PRO A 485 34.76 -11.87 -2.55
C PRO A 485 35.37 -11.41 -3.89
N GLU A 486 35.21 -12.22 -4.95
CA GLU A 486 35.70 -11.86 -6.30
C GLU A 486 34.96 -10.64 -6.88
N THR A 487 33.63 -10.63 -6.76
CA THR A 487 32.78 -9.52 -7.24
C THR A 487 33.04 -8.27 -6.40
N GLU A 488 33.24 -8.43 -5.08
CA GLU A 488 33.56 -7.32 -4.18
C GLU A 488 34.91 -6.69 -4.54
N GLU A 489 35.91 -7.49 -4.84
CA GLU A 489 37.24 -6.98 -5.24
C GLU A 489 37.16 -6.20 -6.58
N GLN A 490 36.37 -6.71 -7.53
CA GLN A 490 36.10 -5.99 -8.77
C GLN A 490 35.36 -4.67 -8.50
N LEU A 491 34.36 -4.68 -7.61
CA LEU A 491 33.63 -3.45 -7.21
C LEU A 491 34.57 -2.43 -6.58
N LYS A 492 35.48 -2.84 -5.69
CA LYS A 492 36.50 -1.96 -5.10
C LYS A 492 37.36 -1.30 -6.15
N GLN A 493 37.84 -2.07 -7.14
CA GLN A 493 38.63 -1.52 -8.23
C GLN A 493 37.85 -0.51 -9.07
N VAL A 494 36.63 -0.86 -9.44
CA VAL A 494 35.72 0.04 -10.19
C VAL A 494 35.50 1.36 -9.47
N LEU A 495 35.23 1.30 -8.15
CA LEU A 495 35.01 2.50 -7.35
C LEU A 495 36.28 3.32 -7.15
N ALA A 496 37.45 2.68 -6.99
CA ALA A 496 38.73 3.38 -6.88
C ALA A 496 39.08 4.12 -8.18
N ASP A 497 38.95 3.45 -9.32
CA ASP A 497 39.22 4.03 -10.64
C ASP A 497 38.30 5.22 -10.94
N PHE A 498 36.99 5.04 -10.70
CA PHE A 498 36.01 6.11 -10.88
C PHE A 498 36.29 7.31 -9.96
N THR A 499 36.52 7.05 -8.66
CA THR A 499 36.78 8.13 -7.70
C THR A 499 38.05 8.92 -8.05
N ALA A 500 39.12 8.23 -8.47
CA ALA A 500 40.35 8.87 -8.90
C ALA A 500 40.14 9.73 -10.17
N GLN A 501 39.29 9.26 -11.09
CA GLN A 501 38.92 10.05 -12.28
C GLN A 501 38.11 11.28 -11.89
N PHE A 502 37.07 11.10 -11.05
CA PHE A 502 36.22 12.20 -10.60
C PHE A 502 37.00 13.33 -9.92
N LEU A 503 37.92 12.96 -9.01
CA LEU A 503 38.72 13.92 -8.26
C LEU A 503 39.78 14.65 -9.14
N LYS A 504 40.19 14.07 -10.26
CA LYS A 504 41.10 14.74 -11.20
C LYS A 504 40.41 15.77 -12.07
N GLU A 505 39.11 15.61 -12.30
CA GLU A 505 38.31 16.49 -13.16
C GLU A 505 37.69 17.67 -12.39
N LYS A 506 37.71 17.63 -11.05
CA LYS A 506 37.32 18.70 -10.12
C LYS A 506 38.52 19.49 -9.62
#